data_440c31f5d648ddf2b8de3d18fd3d34c8
#
_entry.id   440c31f5d648ddf2b8de3d18fd3d34c8
#
_cell.length_a   1.000
_cell.length_b   1.000
_cell.length_c   1.000
_cell.angle_alpha   90.00
_cell.angle_beta   90.00
_cell.angle_gamma   90.00
#
_symmetry.space_group_name_H-M   'P 1'
#
loop_
_entity.id
_entity.type
_entity.pdbx_description
1 polymer ?
#
loop_
_entity_poly.entity_id
_entity_poly.type
_entity_poly.pdbx_seq_one_letter_code
_entity_poly.pdbx_strand_id
1 'polypeptide(L)'
;NRTRGKVLSIYMIITFVGIGIGTLLLNFNNPKNYEPFILVSLLLSIALVPILLTKRKPPTFKKTSRIKIKELYKISPLATFSMFCVGFIHPAIFTMGAVYGALMNFSVLEISLYLFLITLSGAIFQWPIGYLSDRFDRRIILVITALFGSILTVLCFFSVSVSPDFINLSTDWKTILQHVSNHRLLFYIFISLYAGMSLPLFSLNLAYVNDFLPKEKFVSAGAGMQIIFGISAMSAPFVCSFFMKNFGPNGIFIFLFIFQTLIGIFGIYRMTRRS
;
A
#
# COMPACT_ATOMS: atom_id res chain seq x y z
N ASN A 1 -17.71 15.03 14.30
CA ASN A 1 -16.34 14.53 14.23
C ASN A 1 -16.25 13.00 14.01
N ARG A 2 -17.20 12.21 14.46
CA ARG A 2 -17.30 10.75 14.19
C ARG A 2 -17.48 10.39 12.70
N THR A 3 -17.93 11.31 11.87
CA THR A 3 -18.23 11.05 10.45
C THR A 3 -17.00 11.15 9.52
N ARG A 4 -16.00 11.96 9.87
CA ARG A 4 -14.82 12.17 8.99
C ARG A 4 -13.91 10.94 8.86
N GLY A 5 -13.65 10.27 9.98
CA GLY A 5 -12.88 9.02 9.98
C GLY A 5 -13.56 7.94 9.13
N LYS A 6 -14.88 7.80 9.30
CA LYS A 6 -15.69 6.88 8.48
C LYS A 6 -15.62 7.21 6.98
N VAL A 7 -15.71 8.50 6.62
CA VAL A 7 -15.62 8.94 5.22
C VAL A 7 -14.25 8.63 4.63
N LEU A 8 -13.17 8.89 5.37
CA LEU A 8 -11.81 8.58 4.93
C LEU A 8 -11.59 7.07 4.76
N SER A 9 -12.10 6.27 5.70
CA SER A 9 -12.01 4.80 5.60
C SER A 9 -12.79 4.27 4.40
N ILE A 10 -14.01 4.75 4.17
CA ILE A 10 -14.81 4.38 2.99
C ILE A 10 -14.08 4.79 1.70
N TYR A 11 -13.52 5.99 1.65
CA TYR A 11 -12.74 6.46 0.51
C TYR A 11 -11.55 5.54 0.21
N MET A 12 -10.78 5.14 1.24
CA MET A 12 -9.65 4.24 1.08
C MET A 12 -10.08 2.84 0.64
N ILE A 13 -11.17 2.31 1.21
CA ILE A 13 -11.73 1.01 0.80
C ILE A 13 -12.13 1.04 -0.69
N ILE A 14 -12.87 2.06 -1.11
CA ILE A 14 -13.28 2.22 -2.52
C ILE A 14 -12.05 2.32 -3.42
N THR A 15 -11.02 3.06 -3.00
CA THR A 15 -9.77 3.20 -3.75
C THR A 15 -9.06 1.85 -3.91
N PHE A 16 -8.89 1.08 -2.84
CA PHE A 16 -8.24 -0.23 -2.91
C PHE A 16 -9.06 -1.24 -3.73
N VAL A 17 -10.37 -1.28 -3.55
CA VAL A 17 -11.26 -2.14 -4.35
C VAL A 17 -11.20 -1.75 -5.83
N GLY A 18 -11.21 -0.45 -6.13
CA GLY A 18 -11.09 0.05 -7.49
C GLY A 18 -9.77 -0.33 -8.16
N ILE A 19 -8.64 -0.18 -7.44
CA ILE A 19 -7.32 -0.62 -7.93
C ILE A 19 -7.34 -2.14 -8.15
N GLY A 20 -7.86 -2.92 -7.20
CA GLY A 20 -7.94 -4.38 -7.32
C GLY A 20 -8.74 -4.83 -8.53
N ILE A 21 -9.93 -4.28 -8.73
CA ILE A 21 -10.74 -4.59 -9.93
C ILE A 21 -9.96 -4.19 -11.19
N GLY A 22 -9.29 -3.02 -11.18
CA GLY A 22 -8.48 -2.55 -12.30
C GLY A 22 -7.37 -3.54 -12.70
N THR A 23 -6.72 -4.19 -11.73
CA THR A 23 -5.70 -5.22 -12.04
C THR A 23 -6.28 -6.45 -12.70
N LEU A 24 -7.50 -6.86 -12.34
CA LEU A 24 -8.17 -7.99 -12.97
C LEU A 24 -8.61 -7.71 -14.41
N LEU A 25 -8.90 -6.44 -14.73
CA LEU A 25 -9.26 -6.02 -16.10
C LEU A 25 -8.15 -6.28 -17.12
N LEU A 26 -6.89 -6.38 -16.70
CA LEU A 26 -5.77 -6.75 -17.58
C LEU A 26 -5.92 -8.13 -18.23
N ASN A 27 -6.78 -9.01 -17.68
CA ASN A 27 -6.99 -10.34 -18.21
C ASN A 27 -8.07 -10.41 -19.31
N PHE A 28 -8.83 -9.32 -19.54
CA PHE A 28 -9.87 -9.32 -20.58
C PHE A 28 -9.30 -9.28 -21.99
N ASN A 29 -8.10 -8.69 -22.17
CA ASN A 29 -7.44 -8.58 -23.47
C ASN A 29 -5.92 -8.68 -23.32
N ASN A 30 -5.22 -8.93 -24.46
CA ASN A 30 -3.77 -8.97 -24.45
C ASN A 30 -3.20 -7.60 -24.01
N PRO A 31 -2.40 -7.52 -22.92
CA PRO A 31 -1.85 -6.25 -22.42
C PRO A 31 -0.95 -5.51 -23.41
N LYS A 32 -0.48 -6.19 -24.48
CA LYS A 32 0.36 -5.60 -25.53
C LYS A 32 -0.44 -4.86 -26.60
N ASN A 33 -1.75 -5.04 -26.62
CA ASN A 33 -2.64 -4.43 -27.61
C ASN A 33 -3.18 -3.07 -27.12
N TYR A 34 -3.94 -2.41 -27.97
CA TYR A 34 -4.52 -1.08 -27.69
C TYR A 34 -5.84 -1.11 -26.89
N GLU A 35 -6.54 -2.25 -26.85
CA GLU A 35 -7.85 -2.37 -26.23
C GLU A 35 -7.85 -2.00 -24.72
N PRO A 36 -6.84 -2.39 -23.90
CA PRO A 36 -6.78 -1.96 -22.49
C PRO A 36 -6.70 -0.44 -22.35
N PHE A 37 -6.03 0.26 -23.27
CA PHE A 37 -5.93 1.73 -23.24
C PHE A 37 -7.26 2.40 -23.59
N ILE A 38 -8.03 1.83 -24.53
CA ILE A 38 -9.39 2.27 -24.83
C ILE A 38 -10.29 2.11 -23.61
N LEU A 39 -10.22 0.95 -22.94
CA LEU A 39 -11.00 0.67 -21.73
C LEU A 39 -10.69 1.69 -20.63
N VAL A 40 -9.42 2.00 -20.38
CA VAL A 40 -9.01 3.01 -19.39
C VAL A 40 -9.58 4.38 -19.76
N SER A 41 -9.48 4.80 -21.02
CA SER A 41 -10.01 6.08 -21.50
C SER A 41 -11.53 6.18 -21.33
N LEU A 42 -12.26 5.09 -21.62
CA LEU A 42 -13.69 4.99 -21.43
C LEU A 42 -14.07 5.12 -19.95
N LEU A 43 -13.41 4.37 -19.06
CA LEU A 43 -13.67 4.42 -17.62
C LEU A 43 -13.39 5.81 -17.02
N LEU A 44 -12.30 6.46 -17.44
CA LEU A 44 -12.00 7.85 -17.04
C LEU A 44 -13.07 8.82 -17.51
N SER A 45 -13.55 8.67 -18.75
CA SER A 45 -14.62 9.53 -19.30
C SER A 45 -15.93 9.34 -18.53
N ILE A 46 -16.30 8.09 -18.22
CA ILE A 46 -17.50 7.79 -17.43
C ILE A 46 -17.37 8.34 -16.01
N ALA A 47 -16.18 8.26 -15.39
CA ALA A 47 -15.94 8.77 -14.05
C ALA A 47 -16.13 10.29 -13.93
N LEU A 48 -15.99 11.05 -15.02
CA LEU A 48 -16.24 12.50 -15.04
C LEU A 48 -17.72 12.85 -15.04
N VAL A 49 -18.59 11.96 -15.56
CA VAL A 49 -20.03 12.25 -15.73
C VAL A 49 -20.72 12.65 -14.42
N PRO A 50 -20.58 11.93 -13.28
CA PRO A 50 -21.22 12.33 -12.03
C PRO A 50 -20.76 13.70 -11.54
N ILE A 51 -19.49 14.04 -11.77
CA ILE A 51 -18.90 15.31 -11.36
C ILE A 51 -19.51 16.46 -12.19
N LEU A 52 -19.61 16.28 -13.51
CA LEU A 52 -20.19 17.26 -14.43
C LEU A 52 -21.70 17.46 -14.19
N LEU A 53 -22.43 16.44 -13.79
CA LEU A 53 -23.86 16.52 -13.48
C LEU A 53 -24.14 17.15 -12.10
N THR A 54 -23.13 17.38 -11.28
CA THR A 54 -23.29 17.92 -9.93
C THR A 54 -23.52 19.43 -9.98
N LYS A 55 -24.72 19.88 -9.57
CA LYS A 55 -25.09 21.32 -9.46
C LYS A 55 -24.54 22.01 -8.20
N ARG A 56 -23.78 21.34 -7.35
CA ARG A 56 -23.25 21.91 -6.10
C ARG A 56 -22.11 22.89 -6.40
N LYS A 57 -22.14 24.04 -5.75
CA LYS A 57 -21.03 25.00 -5.81
C LYS A 57 -19.75 24.35 -5.28
N PRO A 58 -18.61 24.58 -5.92
CA PRO A 58 -17.33 24.06 -5.42
C PRO A 58 -17.05 24.62 -4.02
N PRO A 59 -16.41 23.85 -3.15
CA PRO A 59 -16.05 24.32 -1.82
C PRO A 59 -15.09 25.51 -1.91
N THR A 60 -15.39 26.58 -1.16
CA THR A 60 -14.47 27.73 -1.08
C THR A 60 -13.29 27.35 -0.19
N PHE A 61 -12.10 27.29 -0.76
CA PHE A 61 -10.88 27.04 -0.03
C PHE A 61 -10.44 28.31 0.70
N LYS A 62 -10.47 28.32 2.04
CA LYS A 62 -9.76 29.34 2.81
C LYS A 62 -8.25 29.12 2.60
N LYS A 63 -7.49 30.21 2.38
CA LYS A 63 -6.02 30.12 2.32
C LYS A 63 -5.50 29.50 3.62
N THR A 64 -5.09 28.24 3.56
CA THR A 64 -4.49 27.52 4.68
C THR A 64 -2.99 27.83 4.71
N SER A 65 -2.44 28.13 5.87
CA SER A 65 -0.98 28.34 6.02
C SER A 65 -0.25 27.04 5.68
N ARG A 66 0.75 27.12 4.81
CA ARG A 66 1.59 25.97 4.46
C ARG A 66 2.41 25.53 5.67
N ILE A 67 2.40 24.23 5.98
CA ILE A 67 3.28 23.65 7.00
C ILE A 67 4.55 23.16 6.29
N LYS A 68 5.72 23.59 6.80
CA LYS A 68 7.02 23.11 6.29
C LYS A 68 7.26 21.67 6.76
N ILE A 69 7.94 20.84 5.97
CA ILE A 69 8.31 19.45 6.32
C ILE A 69 9.07 19.40 7.66
N LYS A 70 9.99 20.36 7.89
CA LYS A 70 10.72 20.47 9.16
C LYS A 70 9.82 20.73 10.37
N GLU A 71 8.72 21.45 10.18
CA GLU A 71 7.70 21.69 11.20
C GLU A 71 6.91 20.42 11.50
N LEU A 72 6.49 19.67 10.45
CA LEU A 72 5.84 18.36 10.60
C LEU A 72 6.71 17.37 11.37
N TYR A 73 8.00 17.32 11.07
CA TYR A 73 8.92 16.45 11.80
C TYR A 73 9.05 16.85 13.27
N LYS A 74 9.03 18.14 13.60
CA LYS A 74 9.03 18.61 15.00
C LYS A 74 7.73 18.25 15.73
N ILE A 75 6.59 18.33 15.05
CA ILE A 75 5.27 18.04 15.62
C ILE A 75 5.13 16.53 15.88
N SER A 76 5.39 15.71 14.88
CA SER A 76 5.27 14.25 14.97
C SER A 76 6.42 13.56 14.23
N PRO A 77 7.59 13.37 14.88
CA PRO A 77 8.73 12.71 14.26
C PRO A 77 8.41 11.29 13.79
N LEU A 78 7.62 10.54 14.59
CA LEU A 78 7.25 9.17 14.27
C LEU A 78 6.38 9.11 13.02
N ALA A 79 5.31 9.92 12.93
CA ALA A 79 4.45 9.92 11.74
C ALA A 79 5.22 10.33 10.48
N THR A 80 6.09 11.34 10.59
CA THR A 80 6.86 11.87 9.46
C THR A 80 7.87 10.84 8.95
N PHE A 81 8.62 10.20 9.85
CA PHE A 81 9.57 9.15 9.48
C PHE A 81 8.87 7.90 8.94
N SER A 82 7.80 7.47 9.61
CA SER A 82 7.00 6.34 9.15
C SER A 82 6.40 6.61 7.77
N MET A 83 5.87 7.81 7.51
CA MET A 83 5.34 8.16 6.18
C MET A 83 6.42 8.12 5.10
N PHE A 84 7.64 8.53 5.41
CA PHE A 84 8.78 8.41 4.50
C PHE A 84 9.10 6.95 4.18
N CYS A 85 9.10 6.06 5.17
CA CYS A 85 9.30 4.61 4.96
C CYS A 85 8.14 3.99 4.17
N VAL A 86 6.89 4.37 4.47
CA VAL A 86 5.69 3.91 3.75
C VAL A 86 5.75 4.31 2.27
N GLY A 87 6.31 5.50 1.96
CA GLY A 87 6.55 5.92 0.58
C GLY A 87 7.58 5.06 -0.16
N PHE A 88 8.49 4.38 0.52
CA PHE A 88 9.32 3.34 -0.09
C PHE A 88 8.54 2.03 -0.28
N ILE A 89 7.75 1.63 0.70
CA ILE A 89 7.08 0.33 0.76
C ILE A 89 5.97 0.23 -0.31
N HIS A 90 5.00 1.16 -0.32
CA HIS A 90 3.79 1.03 -1.15
C HIS A 90 4.10 1.01 -2.66
N PRO A 91 4.88 1.95 -3.21
CA PRO A 91 5.21 1.90 -4.63
C PRO A 91 6.01 0.65 -5.01
N ALA A 92 6.91 0.18 -4.13
CA ALA A 92 7.66 -1.05 -4.38
C ALA A 92 6.71 -2.27 -4.50
N ILE A 93 5.70 -2.38 -3.64
CA ILE A 93 4.70 -3.46 -3.72
C ILE A 93 3.97 -3.42 -5.07
N PHE A 94 3.51 -2.25 -5.52
CA PHE A 94 2.67 -2.13 -6.71
C PHE A 94 3.48 -2.17 -8.01
N THR A 95 4.64 -1.50 -8.07
CA THR A 95 5.44 -1.41 -9.29
C THR A 95 6.44 -2.57 -9.40
N MET A 96 7.25 -2.78 -8.35
CA MET A 96 8.25 -3.85 -8.36
C MET A 96 7.65 -5.22 -8.09
N GLY A 97 6.47 -5.30 -7.46
CA GLY A 97 5.72 -6.54 -7.31
C GLY A 97 5.30 -7.16 -8.64
N ALA A 98 4.89 -6.35 -9.62
CA ALA A 98 4.62 -6.82 -10.98
C ALA A 98 5.91 -7.31 -11.68
N VAL A 99 7.02 -6.57 -11.52
CA VAL A 99 8.34 -6.97 -12.04
C VAL A 99 8.82 -8.27 -11.37
N TYR A 100 8.63 -8.40 -10.06
CA TYR A 100 8.90 -9.63 -9.31
C TYR A 100 8.14 -10.82 -9.90
N GLY A 101 6.82 -10.67 -10.10
CA GLY A 101 5.99 -11.71 -10.70
C GLY A 101 6.50 -12.12 -12.10
N ALA A 102 6.88 -11.15 -12.93
CA ALA A 102 7.44 -11.41 -14.25
C ALA A 102 8.79 -12.15 -14.17
N LEU A 103 9.68 -11.79 -13.25
CA LEU A 103 10.96 -12.48 -13.01
C LEU A 103 10.77 -13.89 -12.46
N MET A 104 9.67 -14.14 -11.73
CA MET A 104 9.29 -15.46 -11.22
C MET A 104 8.45 -16.27 -12.22
N ASN A 105 8.37 -15.80 -13.47
CA ASN A 105 7.58 -16.41 -14.55
C ASN A 105 6.08 -16.60 -14.20
N PHE A 106 5.52 -15.65 -13.47
CA PHE A 106 4.08 -15.63 -13.24
C PHE A 106 3.36 -15.23 -14.53
N SER A 107 2.25 -15.89 -14.81
CA SER A 107 1.33 -15.50 -15.89
C SER A 107 0.71 -14.12 -15.58
N VAL A 108 0.15 -13.46 -16.60
CA VAL A 108 -0.57 -12.19 -16.42
C VAL A 108 -1.69 -12.32 -15.38
N LEU A 109 -2.39 -13.46 -15.39
CA LEU A 109 -3.45 -13.75 -14.43
C LEU A 109 -2.89 -13.87 -13.00
N GLU A 110 -1.78 -14.57 -12.80
CA GLU A 110 -1.14 -14.71 -11.48
C GLU A 110 -0.66 -13.37 -10.94
N ILE A 111 -0.07 -12.52 -11.78
CA ILE A 111 0.33 -11.15 -11.40
C ILE A 111 -0.91 -10.32 -11.04
N SER A 112 -1.98 -10.41 -11.80
CA SER A 112 -3.22 -9.68 -11.54
C SER A 112 -3.88 -10.13 -10.25
N LEU A 113 -3.91 -11.45 -9.97
CA LEU A 113 -4.41 -12.01 -8.71
C LEU A 113 -3.55 -11.59 -7.52
N TYR A 114 -2.24 -11.61 -7.67
CA TYR A 114 -1.30 -11.12 -6.66
C TYR A 114 -1.62 -9.67 -6.26
N LEU A 115 -1.73 -8.77 -7.24
CA LEU A 115 -2.03 -7.36 -6.99
C LEU A 115 -3.46 -7.14 -6.47
N PHE A 116 -4.43 -7.94 -6.96
CA PHE A 116 -5.80 -7.93 -6.46
C PHE A 116 -5.87 -8.33 -4.98
N LEU A 117 -5.21 -9.42 -4.60
CA LEU A 117 -5.20 -9.90 -3.22
C LEU A 117 -4.54 -8.90 -2.26
N ILE A 118 -3.47 -8.24 -2.70
CA ILE A 118 -2.81 -7.15 -1.96
C ILE A 118 -3.81 -6.03 -1.67
N THR A 119 -4.48 -5.53 -2.69
CA THR A 119 -5.41 -4.41 -2.54
C THR A 119 -6.66 -4.78 -1.76
N LEU A 120 -7.20 -5.98 -1.99
CA LEU A 120 -8.35 -6.52 -1.27
C LEU A 120 -8.03 -6.66 0.23
N SER A 121 -6.87 -7.22 0.55
CA SER A 121 -6.42 -7.34 1.93
C SER A 121 -6.25 -5.97 2.59
N GLY A 122 -5.65 -5.00 1.89
CA GLY A 122 -5.58 -3.62 2.35
C GLY A 122 -6.95 -3.02 2.66
N ALA A 123 -7.94 -3.25 1.80
CA ALA A 123 -9.31 -2.80 2.03
C ALA A 123 -9.95 -3.47 3.26
N ILE A 124 -9.79 -4.78 3.40
CA ILE A 124 -10.36 -5.55 4.52
C ILE A 124 -9.73 -5.10 5.85
N PHE A 125 -8.41 -4.99 5.91
CA PHE A 125 -7.69 -4.63 7.15
C PHE A 125 -7.75 -3.14 7.48
N GLN A 126 -8.13 -2.28 6.53
CA GLN A 126 -8.28 -0.85 6.74
C GLN A 126 -9.27 -0.53 7.88
N TRP A 127 -10.40 -1.25 7.93
CA TRP A 127 -11.42 -1.03 8.94
C TRP A 127 -10.99 -1.50 10.34
N PRO A 128 -10.55 -2.76 10.58
CA PRO A 128 -10.15 -3.20 11.91
C PRO A 128 -8.96 -2.44 12.47
N ILE A 129 -7.95 -2.14 11.65
CA ILE A 129 -6.77 -1.39 12.09
C ILE A 129 -7.15 0.06 12.40
N GLY A 130 -7.99 0.70 11.59
CA GLY A 130 -8.52 2.02 11.86
C GLY A 130 -9.31 2.06 13.17
N TYR A 131 -10.20 1.10 13.40
CA TYR A 131 -10.99 0.98 14.61
C TYR A 131 -10.12 0.77 15.87
N LEU A 132 -9.10 -0.07 15.79
CA LEU A 132 -8.15 -0.28 16.88
C LEU A 132 -7.37 0.99 17.18
N SER A 133 -6.94 1.73 16.15
CA SER A 133 -6.19 2.98 16.29
C SER A 133 -7.00 4.11 16.91
N ASP A 134 -8.33 4.05 16.79
CA ASP A 134 -9.21 5.04 17.42
C ASP A 134 -9.52 4.71 18.91
N ARG A 135 -9.28 3.48 19.34
CA ARG A 135 -9.51 3.01 20.73
C ARG A 135 -8.25 2.92 21.57
N PHE A 136 -7.13 2.60 20.95
CA PHE A 136 -5.83 2.45 21.61
C PHE A 136 -4.86 3.55 21.18
N ASP A 137 -3.72 3.65 21.85
CA ASP A 137 -2.66 4.59 21.44
C ASP A 137 -2.22 4.25 20.01
N ARG A 138 -2.37 5.21 19.09
CA ARG A 138 -2.02 5.06 17.68
C ARG A 138 -0.57 4.66 17.46
N ARG A 139 0.33 5.06 18.36
CA ARG A 139 1.75 4.66 18.33
C ARG A 139 1.92 3.16 18.46
N ILE A 140 1.18 2.57 19.41
CA ILE A 140 1.22 1.12 19.65
C ILE A 140 0.70 0.37 18.44
N ILE A 141 -0.43 0.78 17.88
CA ILE A 141 -1.01 0.13 16.70
C ILE A 141 -0.07 0.25 15.50
N LEU A 142 0.55 1.43 15.29
CA LEU A 142 1.51 1.65 14.23
C LEU A 142 2.73 0.74 14.37
N VAL A 143 3.28 0.59 15.58
CA VAL A 143 4.43 -0.27 15.85
C VAL A 143 4.07 -1.75 15.67
N ILE A 144 2.92 -2.19 16.19
CA ILE A 144 2.47 -3.58 16.06
C ILE A 144 2.27 -3.94 14.58
N THR A 145 1.57 -3.10 13.82
CA THR A 145 1.33 -3.36 12.39
C THR A 145 2.63 -3.35 11.59
N ALA A 146 3.58 -2.47 11.94
CA ALA A 146 4.87 -2.44 11.29
C ALA A 146 5.71 -3.69 11.60
N LEU A 147 5.84 -4.11 12.85
CA LEU A 147 6.63 -5.28 13.25
C LEU A 147 5.98 -6.57 12.75
N PHE A 148 4.65 -6.69 12.83
CA PHE A 148 3.97 -7.87 12.31
C PHE A 148 4.11 -7.94 10.78
N GLY A 149 4.03 -6.81 10.08
CA GLY A 149 4.34 -6.72 8.65
C GLY A 149 5.77 -7.17 8.33
N SER A 150 6.77 -6.78 9.13
CA SER A 150 8.14 -7.22 8.90
C SER A 150 8.32 -8.75 9.07
N ILE A 151 7.64 -9.37 10.03
CA ILE A 151 7.63 -10.84 10.17
C ILE A 151 7.01 -11.50 8.93
N LEU A 152 5.92 -10.95 8.41
CA LEU A 152 5.25 -11.48 7.22
C LEU A 152 6.12 -11.38 5.96
N THR A 153 6.99 -10.36 5.83
CA THR A 153 7.95 -10.30 4.71
C THR A 153 8.99 -11.42 4.78
N VAL A 154 9.43 -11.79 5.98
CA VAL A 154 10.32 -12.96 6.18
C VAL A 154 9.62 -14.25 5.77
N LEU A 155 8.36 -14.42 6.16
CA LEU A 155 7.57 -15.59 5.75
C LEU A 155 7.35 -15.63 4.22
N CYS A 156 7.12 -14.48 3.58
CA CYS A 156 7.06 -14.39 2.12
C CYS A 156 8.38 -14.85 1.48
N PHE A 157 9.52 -14.36 1.98
CA PHE A 157 10.84 -14.73 1.47
C PHE A 157 11.04 -16.24 1.50
N PHE A 158 10.77 -16.90 2.62
CA PHE A 158 10.94 -18.34 2.75
C PHE A 158 9.91 -19.14 1.97
N SER A 159 8.66 -18.71 1.88
CA SER A 159 7.61 -19.43 1.14
C SER A 159 7.91 -19.58 -0.35
N VAL A 160 8.66 -18.65 -0.94
CA VAL A 160 9.05 -18.69 -2.36
C VAL A 160 10.37 -19.43 -2.56
N SER A 161 11.30 -19.34 -1.60
CA SER A 161 12.62 -19.99 -1.72
C SER A 161 12.56 -21.53 -1.72
N VAL A 162 11.44 -22.11 -1.26
CA VAL A 162 11.23 -23.56 -1.16
C VAL A 162 10.64 -24.17 -2.45
N SER A 163 10.28 -23.37 -3.46
CA SER A 163 9.60 -23.86 -4.68
C SER A 163 10.49 -23.74 -5.93
N PRO A 164 11.33 -24.74 -6.29
CA PRO A 164 12.15 -24.65 -7.51
C PRO A 164 11.42 -25.12 -8.78
N ASP A 165 10.23 -25.63 -8.73
CA ASP A 165 9.58 -26.25 -9.90
C ASP A 165 8.69 -25.27 -10.66
N PHE A 166 9.25 -24.73 -11.76
CA PHE A 166 8.51 -23.96 -12.75
C PHE A 166 7.70 -24.89 -13.64
N ILE A 167 6.41 -24.97 -13.42
CA ILE A 167 5.49 -25.67 -14.32
C ILE A 167 4.93 -24.67 -15.32
N ASN A 168 5.08 -24.97 -16.63
CA ASN A 168 4.37 -24.30 -17.72
C ASN A 168 2.87 -24.46 -17.52
N LEU A 169 2.19 -23.40 -17.13
CA LEU A 169 0.74 -23.41 -16.91
C LEU A 169 0.01 -23.00 -18.19
N SER A 170 -0.88 -23.88 -18.62
CA SER A 170 -1.93 -23.60 -19.58
C SER A 170 -3.00 -22.68 -18.97
N THR A 171 -3.64 -21.86 -19.80
CA THR A 171 -4.49 -20.70 -19.49
C THR A 171 -5.86 -21.02 -18.86
N ASP A 172 -6.09 -22.22 -18.33
CA ASP A 172 -7.41 -22.66 -17.90
C ASP A 172 -7.63 -22.52 -16.38
N TRP A 173 -8.73 -21.85 -15.96
CA TRP A 173 -9.08 -21.57 -14.55
C TRP A 173 -9.08 -22.81 -13.65
N LYS A 174 -9.54 -23.93 -14.16
CA LYS A 174 -9.60 -25.21 -13.41
C LYS A 174 -8.19 -25.73 -13.14
N THR A 175 -7.29 -25.57 -14.09
CA THR A 175 -5.90 -25.98 -13.98
C THR A 175 -5.12 -25.09 -12.99
N ILE A 176 -5.43 -23.79 -12.95
CA ILE A 176 -4.81 -22.83 -12.00
C ILE A 176 -5.17 -23.18 -10.55
N LEU A 177 -6.43 -23.48 -10.27
CA LEU A 177 -6.88 -23.89 -8.92
C LEU A 177 -6.29 -25.23 -8.48
N GLN A 178 -6.06 -26.17 -9.41
CA GLN A 178 -5.44 -27.46 -9.13
C GLN A 178 -3.90 -27.39 -9.01
N HIS A 179 -3.26 -26.44 -9.69
CA HIS A 179 -1.81 -26.27 -9.71
C HIS A 179 -1.27 -25.16 -8.81
N VAL A 180 -2.12 -24.46 -8.04
CA VAL A 180 -1.63 -23.69 -6.90
C VAL A 180 -1.04 -24.69 -5.92
N SER A 181 0.23 -25.06 -6.15
CA SER A 181 0.96 -25.93 -5.24
C SER A 181 0.83 -25.34 -3.83
N ASN A 182 0.77 -26.16 -2.81
CA ASN A 182 0.62 -25.70 -1.42
C ASN A 182 1.61 -24.57 -1.06
N HIS A 183 2.78 -24.51 -1.72
CA HIS A 183 3.80 -23.48 -1.54
C HIS A 183 3.42 -22.12 -2.13
N ARG A 184 2.83 -22.04 -3.33
CA ARG A 184 2.34 -20.77 -3.90
C ARG A 184 1.14 -20.24 -3.13
N LEU A 185 0.28 -21.11 -2.62
CA LEU A 185 -0.84 -20.70 -1.77
C LEU A 185 -0.35 -20.00 -0.50
N LEU A 186 0.67 -20.54 0.16
CA LEU A 186 1.28 -19.92 1.34
C LEU A 186 1.85 -18.54 1.02
N PHE A 187 2.51 -18.39 -0.13
CA PHE A 187 3.00 -17.09 -0.59
C PHE A 187 1.86 -16.08 -0.75
N TYR A 188 0.76 -16.44 -1.42
CA TYR A 188 -0.39 -15.56 -1.60
C TYR A 188 -1.05 -15.19 -0.26
N ILE A 189 -1.12 -16.12 0.69
CA ILE A 189 -1.63 -15.85 2.03
C ILE A 189 -0.72 -14.85 2.76
N PHE A 190 0.58 -15.09 2.80
CA PHE A 190 1.51 -14.23 3.53
C PHE A 190 1.63 -12.83 2.93
N ILE A 191 1.68 -12.72 1.60
CA ILE A 191 1.75 -11.41 0.94
C ILE A 191 0.45 -10.62 1.10
N SER A 192 -0.70 -11.29 1.12
CA SER A 192 -1.99 -10.66 1.40
C SER A 192 -2.06 -10.14 2.84
N LEU A 193 -1.67 -10.96 3.81
CA LEU A 193 -1.60 -10.54 5.22
C LEU A 193 -0.60 -9.39 5.41
N TYR A 194 0.56 -9.46 4.75
CA TYR A 194 1.54 -8.38 4.75
C TYR A 194 0.94 -7.06 4.25
N ALA A 195 0.27 -7.10 3.10
CA ALA A 195 -0.39 -5.94 2.53
C ALA A 195 -1.49 -5.38 3.45
N GLY A 196 -2.25 -6.28 4.10
CA GLY A 196 -3.25 -5.92 5.10
C GLY A 196 -2.65 -5.17 6.29
N MET A 197 -1.43 -5.50 6.71
CA MET A 197 -0.71 -4.77 7.76
C MET A 197 -0.06 -3.48 7.24
N SER A 198 0.47 -3.49 6.02
CA SER A 198 1.27 -2.40 5.49
C SER A 198 0.42 -1.25 4.92
N LEU A 199 -0.62 -1.54 4.12
CA LEU A 199 -1.39 -0.51 3.42
C LEU A 199 -2.11 0.47 4.37
N PRO A 200 -2.69 0.06 5.52
CA PRO A 200 -3.29 0.99 6.46
C PRO A 200 -2.30 1.95 7.14
N LEU A 201 -0.98 1.68 7.11
CA LEU A 201 0.02 2.57 7.73
C LEU A 201 -0.02 3.99 7.18
N PHE A 202 -0.38 4.18 5.91
CA PHE A 202 -0.53 5.51 5.32
C PHE A 202 -1.61 6.32 6.05
N SER A 203 -2.79 5.76 6.22
CA SER A 203 -3.91 6.43 6.91
C SER A 203 -3.65 6.58 8.41
N LEU A 204 -2.98 5.59 9.05
CA LEU A 204 -2.56 5.68 10.45
C LEU A 204 -1.62 6.86 10.70
N ASN A 205 -0.60 7.03 9.84
CA ASN A 205 0.35 8.14 9.95
C ASN A 205 -0.35 9.49 9.79
N LEU A 206 -1.29 9.58 8.84
CA LEU A 206 -2.07 10.80 8.62
C LEU A 206 -2.99 11.10 9.81
N ALA A 207 -3.63 10.08 10.37
CA ALA A 207 -4.45 10.23 11.56
C ALA A 207 -3.60 10.64 12.76
N TYR A 208 -2.43 10.00 12.95
CA TYR A 208 -1.54 10.26 14.07
C TYR A 208 -0.94 11.68 14.04
N VAL A 209 -0.55 12.22 12.88
CA VAL A 209 -0.08 13.61 12.82
C VAL A 209 -1.19 14.61 13.12
N ASN A 210 -2.42 14.29 12.75
CA ASN A 210 -3.58 15.16 12.99
C ASN A 210 -3.98 15.25 14.47
N ASP A 211 -3.61 14.27 15.30
CA ASP A 211 -3.86 14.32 16.76
C ASP A 211 -3.12 15.48 17.44
N PHE A 212 -2.04 15.99 16.84
CA PHE A 212 -1.21 17.07 17.38
C PHE A 212 -1.50 18.43 16.73
N LEU A 213 -2.49 18.53 15.85
CA LEU A 213 -2.76 19.72 15.08
C LEU A 213 -4.18 20.25 15.28
N PRO A 214 -4.38 21.57 15.24
CA PRO A 214 -5.70 22.12 15.12
C PRO A 214 -6.33 21.80 13.77
N LYS A 215 -7.66 21.72 13.70
CA LYS A 215 -8.42 21.27 12.51
C LYS A 215 -8.13 22.08 11.25
N GLU A 216 -7.84 23.37 11.41
CA GLU A 216 -7.54 24.29 10.33
C GLU A 216 -6.24 23.92 9.59
N LYS A 217 -5.33 23.20 10.27
CA LYS A 217 -4.05 22.76 9.72
C LYS A 217 -4.06 21.35 9.13
N PHE A 218 -5.16 20.58 9.25
CA PHE A 218 -5.22 19.18 8.77
C PHE A 218 -4.94 19.05 7.28
N VAL A 219 -5.49 19.95 6.45
CA VAL A 219 -5.28 19.92 5.00
C VAL A 219 -3.83 20.20 4.64
N SER A 220 -3.21 21.18 5.29
CA SER A 220 -1.80 21.51 5.03
C SER A 220 -0.85 20.44 5.57
N ALA A 221 -1.18 19.78 6.68
CA ALA A 221 -0.42 18.65 7.19
C ALA A 221 -0.52 17.45 6.26
N GLY A 222 -1.72 17.13 5.79
CA GLY A 222 -1.95 16.07 4.81
C GLY A 222 -1.16 16.30 3.51
N ALA A 223 -1.16 17.53 2.99
CA ALA A 223 -0.35 17.90 1.83
C ALA A 223 1.15 17.72 2.09
N GLY A 224 1.64 18.14 3.25
CA GLY A 224 3.05 17.96 3.64
C GLY A 224 3.43 16.49 3.79
N MET A 225 2.58 15.67 4.40
CA MET A 225 2.78 14.21 4.51
C MET A 225 2.79 13.54 3.13
N GLN A 226 1.91 13.98 2.22
CA GLN A 226 1.88 13.48 0.85
C GLN A 226 3.16 13.83 0.07
N ILE A 227 3.76 15.01 0.31
CA ILE A 227 5.04 15.37 -0.30
C ILE A 227 6.16 14.45 0.21
N ILE A 228 6.20 14.16 1.52
CA ILE A 228 7.18 13.24 2.11
C ILE A 228 7.05 11.85 1.49
N PHE A 229 5.81 11.34 1.42
CA PHE A 229 5.49 10.08 0.75
C PHE A 229 5.95 10.11 -0.72
N GLY A 230 5.64 11.16 -1.47
CA GLY A 230 5.97 11.28 -2.90
C GLY A 230 7.48 11.28 -3.16
N ILE A 231 8.27 11.98 -2.34
CA ILE A 231 9.75 12.00 -2.47
C ILE A 231 10.34 10.59 -2.34
N SER A 232 9.91 9.84 -1.32
CA SER A 232 10.36 8.45 -1.14
C SER A 232 9.79 7.52 -2.20
N ALA A 233 8.54 7.74 -2.64
CA ALA A 233 7.89 6.96 -3.67
C ALA A 233 8.60 7.02 -5.03
N MET A 234 9.13 8.19 -5.39
CA MET A 234 9.92 8.36 -6.63
C MET A 234 11.22 7.56 -6.62
N SER A 235 11.87 7.42 -5.48
CA SER A 235 13.12 6.68 -5.34
C SER A 235 12.93 5.18 -5.04
N ALA A 236 11.75 4.78 -4.60
CA ALA A 236 11.44 3.41 -4.18
C ALA A 236 11.77 2.34 -5.25
N PRO A 237 11.35 2.47 -6.53
CA PRO A 237 11.67 1.48 -7.55
C PRO A 237 13.17 1.32 -7.79
N PHE A 238 13.95 2.42 -7.76
CA PHE A 238 15.40 2.38 -7.95
C PHE A 238 16.09 1.64 -6.82
N VAL A 239 15.75 1.99 -5.57
CA VAL A 239 16.34 1.34 -4.39
C VAL A 239 15.92 -0.13 -4.32
N CYS A 240 14.65 -0.45 -4.56
CA CYS A 240 14.16 -1.82 -4.58
C CYS A 240 14.83 -2.65 -5.69
N SER A 241 14.99 -2.09 -6.90
CA SER A 241 15.70 -2.73 -8.01
C SER A 241 17.15 -3.06 -7.66
N PHE A 242 17.84 -2.19 -6.91
CA PHE A 242 19.19 -2.48 -6.42
C PHE A 242 19.21 -3.73 -5.52
N PHE A 243 18.24 -3.88 -4.62
CA PHE A 243 18.12 -5.10 -3.80
C PHE A 243 17.82 -6.33 -4.65
N MET A 244 16.90 -6.21 -5.61
CA MET A 244 16.55 -7.33 -6.50
C MET A 244 17.74 -7.74 -7.38
N LYS A 245 18.58 -6.78 -7.82
CA LYS A 245 19.77 -7.07 -8.63
C LYS A 245 20.84 -7.84 -7.83
N ASN A 246 21.04 -7.49 -6.54
CA ASN A 246 22.12 -8.08 -5.73
C ASN A 246 21.69 -9.38 -5.02
N PHE A 247 20.41 -9.53 -4.67
CA PHE A 247 19.88 -10.66 -3.88
C PHE A 247 18.89 -11.52 -4.68
N GLY A 248 18.83 -11.34 -6.01
CA GLY A 248 17.85 -11.99 -6.88
C GLY A 248 16.42 -11.43 -6.70
N PRO A 249 15.41 -12.01 -7.38
CA PRO A 249 14.03 -11.51 -7.32
C PRO A 249 13.50 -11.33 -5.88
N ASN A 250 13.87 -12.24 -4.97
CA ASN A 250 13.47 -12.18 -3.56
C ASN A 250 14.06 -10.99 -2.78
N GLY A 251 14.99 -10.24 -3.36
CA GLY A 251 15.50 -8.99 -2.80
C GLY A 251 14.43 -7.96 -2.49
N ILE A 252 13.27 -8.03 -3.14
CA ILE A 252 12.11 -7.20 -2.82
C ILE A 252 11.67 -7.40 -1.36
N PHE A 253 11.66 -8.63 -0.85
CA PHE A 253 11.24 -8.91 0.54
C PHE A 253 12.27 -8.41 1.54
N ILE A 254 13.56 -8.46 1.22
CA ILE A 254 14.62 -7.86 2.05
C ILE A 254 14.41 -6.35 2.14
N PHE A 255 14.15 -5.70 1.02
CA PHE A 255 13.85 -4.26 0.97
C PHE A 255 12.62 -3.92 1.82
N LEU A 256 11.52 -4.62 1.64
CA LEU A 256 10.28 -4.40 2.39
C LEU A 256 10.50 -4.65 3.89
N PHE A 257 11.23 -5.70 4.26
CA PHE A 257 11.60 -6.01 5.65
C PHE A 257 12.35 -4.87 6.31
N ILE A 258 13.37 -4.32 5.64
CA ILE A 258 14.18 -3.22 6.18
C ILE A 258 13.32 -2.01 6.51
N PHE A 259 12.53 -1.51 5.55
CA PHE A 259 11.74 -0.31 5.76
C PHE A 259 10.60 -0.53 6.76
N GLN A 260 9.99 -1.71 6.77
CA GLN A 260 8.94 -2.05 7.72
C GLN A 260 9.50 -2.14 9.15
N THR A 261 10.66 -2.78 9.31
CA THR A 261 11.35 -2.91 10.60
C THR A 261 11.83 -1.56 11.12
N LEU A 262 12.32 -0.67 10.25
CA LEU A 262 12.73 0.69 10.62
C LEU A 262 11.56 1.48 11.24
N ILE A 263 10.34 1.34 10.70
CA ILE A 263 9.15 1.95 11.30
C ILE A 263 8.94 1.42 12.72
N GLY A 264 8.99 0.10 12.90
CA GLY A 264 8.79 -0.55 14.20
C GLY A 264 9.83 -0.12 15.24
N ILE A 265 11.12 -0.21 14.89
CA ILE A 265 12.23 0.16 15.79
C ILE A 265 12.16 1.64 16.16
N PHE A 266 11.97 2.52 15.18
CA PHE A 266 11.87 3.94 15.44
C PHE A 266 10.64 4.28 16.30
N GLY A 267 9.55 3.55 16.09
CA GLY A 267 8.35 3.66 16.91
C GLY A 267 8.61 3.30 18.38
N ILE A 268 9.25 2.14 18.65
CA ILE A 268 9.64 1.72 20.00
C ILE A 268 10.57 2.77 20.63
N TYR A 269 11.61 3.20 19.92
CA TYR A 269 12.52 4.23 20.40
C TYR A 269 11.80 5.53 20.80
N ARG A 270 10.82 5.96 20.02
CA ARG A 270 10.05 7.18 20.33
C ARG A 270 9.07 6.99 21.49
N MET A 271 8.60 5.78 21.72
CA MET A 271 7.75 5.48 22.89
C MET A 271 8.56 5.51 24.19
N THR A 272 9.78 5.01 24.19
CA THR A 272 10.66 5.01 25.39
C THR A 272 11.15 6.40 25.79
N ARG A 273 11.22 7.36 24.86
CA ARG A 273 11.68 8.72 25.12
C ARG A 273 10.59 9.72 25.56
N ARG A 274 9.34 9.32 25.52
CA ARG A 274 8.18 10.17 25.87
C ARG A 274 7.35 9.62 27.05
N SER A 275 7.96 8.77 27.88
CA SER A 275 7.42 8.40 29.20
C SER A 275 7.56 9.58 30.18
#